data_5272ae0df3ec1f733471d549817f20bf
#
_entry.id   5272ae0df3ec1f733471d549817f20bf
#
_cell.length_a   1.000
_cell.length_b   1.000
_cell.length_c   1.000
_cell.angle_alpha   90.00
_cell.angle_beta   90.00
_cell.angle_gamma   90.00
#
_symmetry.space_group_name_H-M   'P 1'
#
loop_
_entity.id
_entity.type
_entity.pdbx_description
1 polymer ?
#
loop_
_entity_poly.entity_id
_entity_poly.type
_entity_poly.pdbx_seq_one_letter_code
_entity_poly.pdbx_strand_id
1 'polypeptide(L)'
;ASTTETGHSKNVANFSTAYQIFEEMGSLYNPSNSNLQLANLAPIKVSLAGVITVLNDKKPVYKNAVADREIEIAPLGKITTRALNFAKSINISNTDKDNLASQAKKIRGDQKPKVVNPDTAEGDAISTSQMSYDSRIANLETYTSQLASHPEYAPNETEIQIASLQALHSNL
;
A
#
# COMPACT_ATOMS: atom_id res chain seq x y z
N ALA A 1 7.15 5.75 30.52
CA ALA A 1 6.39 4.65 29.90
C ALA A 1 5.09 5.22 29.34
N SER A 2 4.89 5.12 28.03
CA SER A 2 3.62 5.53 27.41
C SER A 2 2.54 4.56 27.86
N THR A 3 1.56 5.07 28.59
CA THR A 3 0.41 4.33 29.09
C THR A 3 -0.79 4.36 28.13
N THR A 4 -0.58 4.76 26.88
CA THR A 4 -1.64 4.78 25.87
C THR A 4 -1.90 3.35 25.38
N GLU A 5 -2.64 2.59 26.15
CA GLU A 5 -3.22 1.31 25.76
C GLU A 5 -4.42 1.55 24.83
N THR A 6 -4.14 2.04 23.63
CA THR A 6 -5.15 2.36 22.61
C THR A 6 -5.14 1.33 21.50
N GLY A 7 -5.83 0.24 21.69
CA GLY A 7 -6.07 -0.75 20.65
C GLY A 7 -7.48 -1.31 20.73
N HIS A 8 -8.09 -1.63 19.61
CA HIS A 8 -9.45 -2.19 19.60
C HIS A 8 -9.58 -3.41 20.52
N SER A 9 -8.63 -4.35 20.45
CA SER A 9 -8.62 -5.53 21.33
C SER A 9 -8.53 -5.18 22.79
N LYS A 10 -7.73 -4.16 23.16
CA LYS A 10 -7.62 -3.72 24.56
C LYS A 10 -8.90 -3.04 25.04
N ASN A 11 -9.52 -2.21 24.21
CA ASN A 11 -10.80 -1.57 24.55
C ASN A 11 -11.90 -2.63 24.77
N VAL A 12 -11.95 -3.69 23.94
CA VAL A 12 -12.90 -4.78 24.13
C VAL A 12 -12.60 -5.57 25.39
N ALA A 13 -11.33 -5.83 25.71
CA ALA A 13 -10.93 -6.49 26.96
C ALA A 13 -11.33 -5.64 28.17
N ASN A 14 -11.04 -4.34 28.16
CA ASN A 14 -11.42 -3.41 29.24
C ASN A 14 -12.94 -3.34 29.43
N PHE A 15 -13.70 -3.29 28.31
CA PHE A 15 -15.15 -3.33 28.38
C PHE A 15 -15.65 -4.65 28.97
N SER A 16 -15.07 -5.79 28.59
CA SER A 16 -15.43 -7.10 29.14
C SER A 16 -15.14 -7.19 30.65
N THR A 17 -14.02 -6.63 31.10
CA THR A 17 -13.68 -6.54 32.54
C THR A 17 -14.67 -5.65 33.28
N ALA A 18 -14.99 -4.48 32.74
CA ALA A 18 -15.98 -3.57 33.34
C ALA A 18 -17.36 -4.24 33.43
N TYR A 19 -17.78 -4.92 32.39
CA TYR A 19 -19.03 -5.67 32.37
C TYR A 19 -19.06 -6.75 33.47
N GLN A 20 -17.98 -7.51 33.65
CA GLN A 20 -17.88 -8.52 34.69
C GLN A 20 -18.00 -7.90 36.09
N ILE A 21 -17.32 -6.77 36.34
CA ILE A 21 -17.44 -6.03 37.60
C ILE A 21 -18.90 -5.63 37.85
N PHE A 22 -19.60 -5.14 36.82
CA PHE A 22 -21.01 -4.77 36.96
C PHE A 22 -21.92 -5.98 37.28
N GLU A 23 -21.63 -7.15 36.69
CA GLU A 23 -22.33 -8.40 37.04
C GLU A 23 -22.08 -8.79 38.51
N GLU A 24 -20.82 -8.68 39.00
CA GLU A 24 -20.44 -9.00 40.36
C GLU A 24 -21.07 -8.05 41.40
N MET A 25 -21.33 -6.80 41.02
CA MET A 25 -22.04 -5.82 41.86
C MET A 25 -23.53 -6.19 42.10
N GLY A 26 -24.12 -7.03 41.22
CA GLY A 26 -25.49 -7.50 41.36
C GLY A 26 -26.49 -6.35 41.44
N SER A 27 -27.31 -6.34 42.51
CA SER A 27 -28.34 -5.32 42.73
C SER A 27 -27.79 -3.91 43.03
N LEU A 28 -26.48 -3.80 43.34
CA LEU A 28 -25.83 -2.50 43.55
C LEU A 28 -25.57 -1.76 42.24
N TYR A 29 -25.49 -2.51 41.11
CA TYR A 29 -25.39 -1.91 39.79
C TYR A 29 -26.78 -1.61 39.23
N ASN A 30 -27.27 -0.40 39.46
CA ASN A 30 -28.60 0.04 39.01
C ASN A 30 -28.52 1.41 38.33
N PRO A 31 -27.97 1.48 37.10
CA PRO A 31 -27.85 2.74 36.38
C PRO A 31 -29.22 3.25 35.90
N SER A 32 -29.46 4.58 36.07
CA SER A 32 -30.68 5.26 35.58
C SER A 32 -30.75 5.27 34.05
N ASN A 33 -29.60 5.24 33.38
CA ASN A 33 -29.55 5.17 31.92
C ASN A 33 -29.77 3.72 31.47
N SER A 34 -30.87 3.46 30.79
CA SER A 34 -31.21 2.13 30.29
C SER A 34 -30.13 1.50 29.39
N ASN A 35 -29.41 2.32 28.59
CA ASN A 35 -28.34 1.84 27.72
C ASN A 35 -27.15 1.25 28.51
N LEU A 36 -27.02 1.58 29.78
CA LEU A 36 -25.99 1.03 30.65
C LEU A 36 -26.44 -0.17 31.48
N GLN A 37 -27.70 -0.59 31.37
CA GLN A 37 -28.18 -1.78 32.06
C GLN A 37 -27.51 -3.04 31.47
N LEU A 38 -27.24 -4.04 32.30
CA LEU A 38 -26.58 -5.28 31.92
C LEU A 38 -27.26 -5.98 30.72
N ALA A 39 -28.59 -5.98 30.68
CA ALA A 39 -29.35 -6.57 29.57
C ALA A 39 -29.02 -5.93 28.23
N ASN A 40 -28.71 -4.63 28.20
CA ASN A 40 -28.36 -3.90 26.99
C ASN A 40 -26.85 -3.93 26.70
N LEU A 41 -25.99 -4.11 27.69
CA LEU A 41 -24.54 -4.25 27.53
C LEU A 41 -24.13 -5.66 27.11
N ALA A 42 -24.87 -6.72 27.51
CA ALA A 42 -24.55 -8.09 27.19
C ALA A 42 -24.44 -8.38 25.67
N PRO A 43 -25.42 -7.97 24.82
CA PRO A 43 -25.29 -8.18 23.37
C PRO A 43 -24.14 -7.37 22.77
N ILE A 44 -23.79 -6.20 23.32
CA ILE A 44 -22.64 -5.41 22.89
C ILE A 44 -21.33 -6.17 23.18
N LYS A 45 -21.18 -6.75 24.38
CA LYS A 45 -20.02 -7.58 24.76
C LYS A 45 -19.81 -8.72 23.77
N VAL A 46 -20.88 -9.46 23.43
CA VAL A 46 -20.83 -10.58 22.48
C VAL A 46 -20.46 -10.11 21.09
N SER A 47 -21.09 -9.03 20.61
CA SER A 47 -20.81 -8.44 19.30
C SER A 47 -19.35 -7.98 19.18
N LEU A 48 -18.83 -7.28 20.17
CA LEU A 48 -17.44 -6.80 20.18
C LEU A 48 -16.43 -7.97 20.18
N ALA A 49 -16.67 -9.02 20.93
CA ALA A 49 -15.83 -10.23 20.91
C ALA A 49 -15.83 -10.87 19.52
N GLY A 50 -17.00 -10.98 18.87
CA GLY A 50 -17.13 -11.50 17.50
C GLY A 50 -16.37 -10.66 16.47
N VAL A 51 -16.45 -9.33 16.56
CA VAL A 51 -15.72 -8.42 15.66
C VAL A 51 -14.21 -8.57 15.81
N ILE A 52 -13.70 -8.72 17.05
CA ILE A 52 -12.26 -8.94 17.28
C ILE A 52 -11.81 -10.28 16.69
N THR A 53 -12.63 -11.34 16.80
CA THR A 53 -12.33 -12.63 16.17
C THR A 53 -12.20 -12.47 14.65
N VAL A 54 -13.19 -11.86 13.99
CA VAL A 54 -13.17 -11.61 12.54
C VAL A 54 -11.96 -10.77 12.15
N LEU A 55 -11.61 -9.73 12.92
CA LEU A 55 -10.45 -8.90 12.65
C LEU A 55 -9.14 -9.71 12.71
N ASN A 56 -9.01 -10.57 13.72
CA ASN A 56 -7.83 -11.42 13.89
C ASN A 56 -7.71 -12.46 12.77
N ASP A 57 -8.80 -12.98 12.26
CA ASP A 57 -8.82 -13.93 11.13
C ASP A 57 -8.46 -13.24 9.81
N LYS A 58 -8.94 -12.02 9.59
CA LYS A 58 -8.68 -11.27 8.35
C LYS A 58 -7.31 -10.62 8.29
N LYS A 59 -6.73 -10.25 9.43
CA LYS A 59 -5.43 -9.55 9.49
C LYS A 59 -4.27 -10.33 8.88
N PRO A 60 -4.09 -11.67 9.12
CA PRO A 60 -3.05 -12.45 8.44
C PRO A 60 -3.27 -12.51 6.92
N VAL A 61 -4.50 -12.69 6.46
CA VAL A 61 -4.85 -12.73 5.03
C VAL A 61 -4.44 -11.43 4.35
N TYR A 62 -4.79 -10.29 4.93
CA TYR A 62 -4.37 -8.99 4.43
C TYR A 62 -2.84 -8.83 4.40
N LYS A 63 -2.15 -9.21 5.50
CA LYS A 63 -0.68 -9.11 5.55
C LYS A 63 0.00 -9.98 4.51
N ASN A 64 -0.51 -11.19 4.29
CA ASN A 64 0.02 -12.09 3.26
C ASN A 64 -0.16 -11.48 1.87
N ALA A 65 -1.35 -10.98 1.54
CA ALA A 65 -1.60 -10.32 0.27
C ALA A 65 -0.70 -9.09 0.03
N VAL A 66 -0.39 -8.33 1.09
CA VAL A 66 0.58 -7.20 1.01
C VAL A 66 1.99 -7.73 0.73
N ALA A 67 2.42 -8.78 1.42
CA ALA A 67 3.74 -9.39 1.23
C ALA A 67 3.89 -9.99 -0.17
N ASP A 68 2.89 -10.71 -0.65
CA ASP A 68 2.86 -11.30 -2.00
C ASP A 68 3.01 -10.20 -3.07
N ARG A 69 2.26 -9.11 -2.93
CA ARG A 69 2.39 -7.97 -3.84
C ARG A 69 3.79 -7.32 -3.80
N GLU A 70 4.41 -7.21 -2.64
CA GLU A 70 5.77 -6.69 -2.52
C GLU A 70 6.78 -7.59 -3.22
N ILE A 71 6.62 -8.91 -3.12
CA ILE A 71 7.47 -9.90 -3.80
C ILE A 71 7.33 -9.77 -5.33
N GLU A 72 6.11 -9.67 -5.85
CA GLU A 72 5.86 -9.56 -7.28
C GLU A 72 6.41 -8.24 -7.87
N ILE A 73 6.36 -7.15 -7.11
CA ILE A 73 6.85 -5.84 -7.57
C ILE A 73 8.37 -5.65 -7.36
N ALA A 74 8.99 -6.41 -6.45
CA ALA A 74 10.42 -6.25 -6.13
C ALA A 74 11.35 -6.31 -7.36
N PRO A 75 11.16 -7.18 -8.37
CA PRO A 75 12.02 -7.25 -9.55
C PRO A 75 11.90 -6.02 -10.46
N LEU A 76 10.77 -5.30 -10.41
CA LEU A 76 10.42 -4.23 -11.34
C LEU A 76 11.49 -3.14 -11.42
N GLY A 77 12.03 -2.71 -10.29
CA GLY A 77 13.05 -1.67 -10.23
C GLY A 77 14.35 -2.09 -10.92
N LYS A 78 14.78 -3.34 -10.72
CA LYS A 78 16.00 -3.88 -11.33
C LYS A 78 15.84 -4.06 -12.84
N ILE A 79 14.74 -4.66 -13.26
CA ILE A 79 14.42 -4.90 -14.68
C ILE A 79 14.33 -3.57 -15.43
N THR A 80 13.59 -2.59 -14.90
CA THR A 80 13.47 -1.25 -15.48
C THR A 80 14.82 -0.56 -15.60
N THR A 81 15.69 -0.67 -14.60
CA THR A 81 17.03 -0.08 -14.65
C THR A 81 17.90 -0.73 -15.73
N ARG A 82 17.84 -2.05 -15.91
CA ARG A 82 18.59 -2.78 -16.95
C ARG A 82 18.08 -2.40 -18.34
N ALA A 83 16.75 -2.38 -18.53
CA ALA A 83 16.14 -1.93 -19.80
C ALA A 83 16.54 -0.49 -20.15
N LEU A 84 16.54 0.43 -19.16
CA LEU A 84 17.00 1.81 -19.36
C LEU A 84 18.48 1.89 -19.75
N ASN A 85 19.35 1.10 -19.11
CA ASN A 85 20.78 1.10 -19.40
C ASN A 85 21.02 0.61 -20.84
N PHE A 86 20.31 -0.42 -21.29
CA PHE A 86 20.35 -0.85 -22.67
C PHE A 86 19.85 0.24 -23.62
N ALA A 87 18.70 0.87 -23.33
CA ALA A 87 18.17 1.96 -24.15
C ALA A 87 19.13 3.16 -24.25
N LYS A 88 19.91 3.44 -23.21
CA LYS A 88 20.93 4.50 -23.26
C LYS A 88 22.13 4.14 -24.12
N SER A 89 22.42 2.85 -24.33
CA SER A 89 23.55 2.38 -25.13
C SER A 89 23.27 2.36 -26.63
N ILE A 90 22.00 2.37 -27.04
CA ILE A 90 21.61 2.37 -28.44
C ILE A 90 21.50 3.77 -29.03
N ASN A 91 21.44 3.86 -30.37
CA ASN A 91 21.42 5.13 -31.08
C ASN A 91 20.01 5.71 -31.23
N ILE A 92 19.45 6.19 -30.11
CA ILE A 92 18.20 6.95 -30.06
C ILE A 92 18.48 8.40 -29.61
N SER A 93 17.52 9.29 -29.80
CA SER A 93 17.69 10.71 -29.43
C SER A 93 17.94 10.90 -27.95
N ASN A 94 18.66 11.96 -27.57
CA ASN A 94 18.85 12.29 -26.15
C ASN A 94 17.53 12.61 -25.46
N THR A 95 16.58 13.23 -26.16
CA THR A 95 15.23 13.49 -25.66
C THR A 95 14.50 12.19 -25.29
N ASP A 96 14.61 11.15 -26.14
CA ASP A 96 14.01 9.84 -25.84
C ASP A 96 14.68 9.17 -24.64
N LYS A 97 16.02 9.26 -24.55
CA LYS A 97 16.77 8.76 -23.37
C LYS A 97 16.32 9.45 -22.09
N ASP A 98 16.08 10.75 -22.10
CA ASP A 98 15.63 11.53 -20.95
C ASP A 98 14.17 11.18 -20.59
N ASN A 99 13.30 11.01 -21.58
CA ASN A 99 11.92 10.58 -21.38
C ASN A 99 11.86 9.19 -20.73
N LEU A 100 12.61 8.23 -21.29
CA LEU A 100 12.72 6.88 -20.73
C LEU A 100 13.30 6.90 -19.29
N ALA A 101 14.30 7.74 -19.02
CA ALA A 101 14.85 7.90 -17.68
C ALA A 101 13.83 8.47 -16.68
N SER A 102 13.02 9.44 -17.14
CA SER A 102 11.94 10.01 -16.33
C SER A 102 10.87 8.97 -15.98
N GLN A 103 10.44 8.18 -16.95
CA GLN A 103 9.47 7.09 -16.74
C GLN A 103 10.03 6.00 -15.83
N ALA A 104 11.29 5.60 -16.03
CA ALA A 104 11.95 4.62 -15.18
C ALA A 104 11.99 5.06 -13.70
N LYS A 105 12.17 6.35 -13.41
CA LYS A 105 12.09 6.90 -12.05
C LYS A 105 10.70 6.73 -11.44
N LYS A 106 9.64 6.95 -12.22
CA LYS A 106 8.24 6.76 -11.77
C LYS A 106 7.95 5.29 -11.45
N ILE A 107 8.42 4.37 -12.30
CA ILE A 107 8.26 2.92 -12.08
C ILE A 107 8.98 2.46 -10.82
N ARG A 108 10.20 2.94 -10.58
CA ARG A 108 10.98 2.61 -9.37
C ARG A 108 10.43 3.25 -8.09
N GLY A 109 9.65 4.32 -8.21
CA GLY A 109 9.21 5.11 -7.06
C GLY A 109 10.31 6.03 -6.52
N ASP A 110 11.33 6.36 -7.32
CA ASP A 110 12.48 7.17 -6.92
C ASP A 110 12.19 8.68 -6.85
N GLN A 111 10.94 9.09 -7.00
CA GLN A 111 10.57 10.50 -6.90
C GLN A 111 10.64 10.94 -5.43
N LYS A 112 11.65 11.72 -5.11
CA LYS A 112 11.69 12.43 -3.84
C LYS A 112 10.49 13.37 -3.76
N PRO A 113 9.75 13.41 -2.62
CA PRO A 113 8.75 14.43 -2.42
C PRO A 113 9.44 15.81 -2.55
N LYS A 114 8.90 16.67 -3.39
CA LYS A 114 9.34 18.07 -3.43
C LYS A 114 9.11 18.64 -2.03
N VAL A 115 10.14 19.19 -1.42
CA VAL A 115 9.99 19.98 -0.20
C VAL A 115 9.14 21.19 -0.60
N VAL A 116 7.90 21.23 -0.17
CA VAL A 116 7.04 22.40 -0.34
C VAL A 116 7.60 23.44 0.61
N ASN A 117 8.19 24.50 0.04
CA ASN A 117 8.58 25.67 0.81
C ASN A 117 7.29 26.30 1.34
N PRO A 118 7.10 26.49 2.65
CA PRO A 118 5.84 27.00 3.20
C PRO A 118 5.51 28.43 2.78
N ASP A 119 6.43 29.13 2.14
CA ASP A 119 6.28 30.52 1.69
C ASP A 119 5.84 30.69 0.23
N THR A 120 5.65 29.62 -0.55
CA THR A 120 5.07 29.71 -1.89
C THR A 120 3.66 29.16 -1.87
N ALA A 121 2.71 30.10 -1.80
CA ALA A 121 1.29 29.83 -1.96
C ALA A 121 1.02 29.15 -3.31
N GLU A 122 0.15 28.14 -3.24
CA GLU A 122 -0.64 27.56 -4.31
C GLU A 122 0.10 26.96 -5.52
N GLY A 123 0.03 25.61 -5.64
CA GLY A 123 -0.09 25.02 -6.95
C GLY A 123 0.67 23.74 -7.25
N ASP A 124 1.61 23.26 -6.46
CA ASP A 124 2.36 22.04 -6.80
C ASP A 124 2.43 21.04 -5.64
N ALA A 125 1.27 20.64 -5.14
CA ALA A 125 1.18 19.41 -4.37
C ALA A 125 1.51 18.25 -5.33
N ILE A 126 2.73 17.72 -5.25
CA ILE A 126 3.07 16.50 -6.00
C ILE A 126 2.13 15.42 -5.52
N SER A 127 1.29 14.98 -6.42
CA SER A 127 0.42 13.84 -6.22
C SER A 127 1.26 12.64 -5.83
N THR A 128 1.10 12.16 -4.60
CA THR A 128 1.65 10.87 -4.13
C THR A 128 1.07 9.70 -4.93
N SER A 129 0.05 9.95 -5.77
CA SER A 129 -0.58 8.97 -6.65
C SER A 129 0.38 8.30 -7.62
N GLN A 130 1.47 8.97 -8.03
CA GLN A 130 2.49 8.39 -8.92
C GLN A 130 3.39 7.35 -8.21
N MET A 131 3.31 7.23 -6.89
CA MET A 131 4.06 6.24 -6.11
C MET A 131 3.21 5.01 -5.73
N SER A 132 1.92 5.02 -6.03
CA SER A 132 1.07 3.86 -5.82
C SER A 132 1.52 2.68 -6.71
N TYR A 133 1.24 1.47 -6.29
CA TYR A 133 1.54 0.28 -7.09
C TYR A 133 0.86 0.34 -8.46
N ASP A 134 -0.41 0.74 -8.50
CA ASP A 134 -1.18 0.87 -9.75
C ASP A 134 -0.54 1.88 -10.71
N SER A 135 -0.09 3.03 -10.19
CA SER A 135 0.61 4.02 -11.02
C SER A 135 1.95 3.51 -11.54
N ARG A 136 2.69 2.73 -10.73
CA ARG A 136 3.95 2.13 -11.15
C ARG A 136 3.74 1.10 -12.26
N ILE A 137 2.68 0.28 -12.18
CA ILE A 137 2.29 -0.70 -13.19
C ILE A 137 1.86 0.02 -14.49
N ALA A 138 1.00 1.03 -14.42
CA ALA A 138 0.59 1.83 -15.59
C ALA A 138 1.79 2.53 -16.26
N ASN A 139 2.75 3.02 -15.46
CA ASN A 139 3.98 3.60 -16.01
C ASN A 139 4.87 2.54 -16.69
N LEU A 140 4.85 1.27 -16.25
CA LEU A 140 5.55 0.18 -16.91
C LEU A 140 4.99 -0.07 -18.31
N GLU A 141 3.68 -0.05 -18.49
CA GLU A 141 3.03 -0.18 -19.80
C GLU A 141 3.48 0.92 -20.76
N THR A 142 3.41 2.17 -20.31
CA THR A 142 3.85 3.34 -21.10
C THR A 142 5.34 3.24 -21.45
N TYR A 143 6.17 2.85 -20.51
CA TYR A 143 7.61 2.66 -20.70
C TYR A 143 7.92 1.58 -21.72
N THR A 144 7.25 0.44 -21.62
CA THR A 144 7.40 -0.69 -22.55
C THR A 144 6.96 -0.31 -23.95
N SER A 145 5.86 0.43 -24.10
CA SER A 145 5.38 0.94 -25.37
C SER A 145 6.36 1.92 -26.00
N GLN A 146 6.98 2.78 -25.21
CA GLN A 146 8.01 3.71 -25.69
C GLN A 146 9.27 2.95 -26.13
N LEU A 147 9.75 1.95 -25.37
CA LEU A 147 10.86 1.10 -25.80
C LEU A 147 10.55 0.38 -27.13
N ALA A 148 9.33 -0.16 -27.26
CA ALA A 148 8.89 -0.87 -28.47
C ALA A 148 8.81 0.04 -29.71
N SER A 149 8.68 1.37 -29.54
CA SER A 149 8.69 2.32 -30.67
C SER A 149 10.06 2.55 -31.31
N HIS A 150 11.14 2.04 -30.66
CA HIS A 150 12.49 2.14 -31.16
C HIS A 150 12.96 0.80 -31.74
N PRO A 151 13.09 0.66 -33.09
CA PRO A 151 13.55 -0.59 -33.71
C PRO A 151 14.95 -1.04 -33.24
N GLU A 152 15.77 -0.10 -32.79
CA GLU A 152 17.10 -0.34 -32.25
C GLU A 152 17.07 -1.03 -30.87
N TYR A 153 15.91 -1.03 -30.19
CA TYR A 153 15.76 -1.69 -28.91
C TYR A 153 15.56 -3.21 -29.10
N ALA A 154 16.65 -3.92 -29.30
CA ALA A 154 16.68 -5.36 -29.50
C ALA A 154 17.69 -6.05 -28.56
N PRO A 155 17.42 -6.08 -27.23
CA PRO A 155 18.33 -6.72 -26.27
C PRO A 155 18.35 -8.24 -26.44
N ASN A 156 19.52 -8.84 -26.22
CA ASN A 156 19.69 -10.29 -26.17
C ASN A 156 19.21 -10.90 -24.84
N GLU A 157 19.23 -10.10 -23.78
CA GLU A 157 18.81 -10.49 -22.43
C GLU A 157 17.29 -10.64 -22.39
N THR A 158 16.83 -11.87 -22.24
CA THR A 158 15.40 -12.22 -22.31
C THR A 158 14.54 -11.40 -21.34
N GLU A 159 15.03 -11.11 -20.14
CA GLU A 159 14.25 -10.43 -19.09
C GLU A 159 13.90 -8.96 -19.42
N ILE A 160 14.66 -8.32 -20.34
CA ILE A 160 14.41 -6.93 -20.76
C ILE A 160 13.88 -6.83 -22.19
N GLN A 161 13.59 -7.95 -22.85
CA GLN A 161 12.90 -7.94 -24.15
C GLN A 161 11.47 -7.42 -24.01
N ILE A 162 10.95 -6.80 -25.06
CA ILE A 162 9.60 -6.21 -25.06
C ILE A 162 8.54 -7.23 -24.62
N ALA A 163 8.57 -8.45 -25.19
CA ALA A 163 7.63 -9.51 -24.82
C ALA A 163 7.67 -9.86 -23.33
N SER A 164 8.87 -9.88 -22.72
CA SER A 164 9.03 -10.17 -21.30
C SER A 164 8.54 -9.02 -20.41
N LEU A 165 8.75 -7.76 -20.83
CA LEU A 165 8.23 -6.59 -20.13
C LEU A 165 6.69 -6.52 -20.20
N GLN A 166 6.09 -6.88 -21.34
CA GLN A 166 4.65 -6.99 -21.50
C GLN A 166 4.05 -8.11 -20.63
N ALA A 167 4.72 -9.28 -20.59
CA ALA A 167 4.31 -10.37 -19.73
C ALA A 167 4.42 -9.98 -18.24
N LEU A 168 5.49 -9.29 -17.85
CA LEU A 168 5.63 -8.76 -16.49
C LEU A 168 4.48 -7.81 -16.12
N HIS A 169 4.13 -6.87 -17.02
CA HIS A 169 2.99 -5.97 -16.83
C HIS A 169 1.66 -6.73 -16.65
N SER A 170 1.44 -7.78 -17.44
CA SER A 170 0.20 -8.56 -17.40
C SER A 170 0.06 -9.42 -16.14
N ASN A 171 1.17 -9.74 -15.47
CA ASN A 171 1.20 -10.56 -14.26
C ASN A 171 1.09 -9.73 -12.97
N LEU A 172 1.28 -8.42 -13.05
CA LEU A 172 1.20 -7.49 -11.92
C LEU A 172 -0.21 -6.90 -11.76
#